data_b845204ac8a5820cebab64c9f74225e2
#
_entry.id   b845204ac8a5820cebab64c9f74225e2
#
_cell.length_a   1.000
_cell.length_b   1.000
_cell.length_c   1.000
_cell.angle_alpha   90.00
_cell.angle_beta   90.00
_cell.angle_gamma   90.00
#
_symmetry.space_group_name_H-M   'P 1'
#
loop_
_entity.id
_entity.type
_entity.pdbx_description
1 polymer ?
#
loop_
_entity_poly.entity_id
_entity_poly.type
_entity_poly.pdbx_seq_one_letter_code
_entity_poly.pdbx_strand_id
1 'polypeptide(L)'
;CAANSQTFAHQYHHPFTVPTAYNELDIHACWQSIAKHESYENSFSLQSLMCTQGKAPKQATTPDYAHVLNYGYHFDATALANLLKKHCLETLGVHYVSAHVSKVEEHPNGYIRQLLTDNGQAISGDLFIDCSGKSGLLIQQHFNVPWLSLETTMLNNRAMAVQAPYAPDDQAISSTTVATAQRVGWTWDIGLQHRRGVGLVYASEFCNEDAAIDILFKQVS
;
A
#
# COMPACT_ATOMS: atom_id res chain seq x y z
N CYS A 1 0.54 8.30 39.72
CA CYS A 1 0.79 7.00 39.11
C CYS A 1 1.73 7.23 37.93
N ALA A 2 3.00 6.83 38.07
CA ALA A 2 3.99 6.87 36.99
C ALA A 2 3.59 5.80 35.96
N ALA A 3 3.16 6.25 34.77
CA ALA A 3 2.95 5.37 33.65
C ALA A 3 4.33 4.90 33.18
N ASN A 4 4.59 3.61 33.31
CA ASN A 4 5.71 2.93 32.69
C ASN A 4 5.69 3.28 31.19
N SER A 5 6.72 3.99 30.73
CA SER A 5 6.99 4.21 29.31
C SER A 5 7.51 2.90 28.70
N GLN A 6 6.65 1.93 28.52
CA GLN A 6 6.94 0.84 27.58
C GLN A 6 6.90 1.45 26.18
N THR A 7 8.03 1.51 25.54
CA THR A 7 8.18 1.80 24.11
C THR A 7 7.46 0.69 23.35
N PHE A 8 6.25 0.97 22.88
CA PHE A 8 5.49 0.09 21.99
C PHE A 8 6.01 0.21 20.56
N ALA A 9 7.24 -0.17 20.33
CA ALA A 9 7.74 -0.36 18.97
C ALA A 9 7.62 -1.84 18.61
N HIS A 10 6.38 -2.33 18.45
CA HIS A 10 6.16 -3.69 17.94
C HIS A 10 6.11 -3.64 16.42
N GLN A 11 7.14 -4.19 15.79
CA GLN A 11 7.13 -4.52 14.38
C GLN A 11 6.24 -5.74 14.17
N TYR A 12 5.51 -5.75 13.05
CA TYR A 12 4.66 -6.87 12.66
C TYR A 12 4.67 -7.03 11.14
N HIS A 13 4.30 -8.21 10.69
CA HIS A 13 4.27 -8.58 9.29
C HIS A 13 2.84 -8.79 8.81
N HIS A 14 2.61 -8.57 7.52
CA HIS A 14 1.35 -8.86 6.84
C HIS A 14 1.54 -10.09 5.94
N PRO A 15 1.30 -11.32 6.43
CA PRO A 15 1.47 -12.51 5.63
C PRO A 15 0.43 -12.57 4.50
N PHE A 16 0.85 -13.10 3.34
CA PHE A 16 -0.02 -13.27 2.17
C PHE A 16 -0.88 -14.53 2.20
N THR A 17 -0.70 -15.36 3.22
CA THR A 17 -1.40 -16.63 3.35
C THR A 17 -2.14 -16.64 4.67
N VAL A 18 -3.41 -17.02 4.63
CA VAL A 18 -4.17 -17.28 5.86
C VAL A 18 -3.55 -18.44 6.65
N PRO A 19 -3.63 -18.44 7.98
CA PRO A 19 -3.14 -19.53 8.79
C PRO A 19 -3.76 -20.88 8.39
N THR A 20 -2.98 -21.94 8.55
CA THR A 20 -3.50 -23.31 8.37
C THR A 20 -4.67 -23.55 9.32
N ALA A 21 -5.72 -24.19 8.83
CA ALA A 21 -6.96 -24.47 9.56
C ALA A 21 -7.77 -23.25 9.99
N TYR A 22 -7.53 -22.06 9.38
CA TYR A 22 -8.25 -20.82 9.72
C TYR A 22 -9.78 -20.94 9.65
N ASN A 23 -10.31 -21.72 8.70
CA ASN A 23 -11.75 -21.94 8.55
C ASN A 23 -12.29 -23.16 9.31
N GLU A 24 -11.43 -23.95 9.94
CA GLU A 24 -11.77 -25.23 10.56
C GLU A 24 -11.71 -25.18 12.09
N LEU A 25 -10.85 -24.32 12.62
CA LEU A 25 -10.57 -24.22 14.05
C LEU A 25 -10.57 -22.75 14.51
N ASP A 26 -10.94 -22.52 15.78
CA ASP A 26 -10.63 -21.26 16.46
C ASP A 26 -9.14 -21.23 16.81
N ILE A 27 -8.34 -20.79 15.83
CA ILE A 27 -6.88 -20.73 15.97
C ILE A 27 -6.43 -19.77 17.07
N HIS A 28 -7.25 -18.75 17.41
CA HIS A 28 -6.93 -17.84 18.51
C HIS A 28 -7.05 -18.53 19.86
N ALA A 29 -8.13 -19.28 20.10
CA ALA A 29 -8.29 -20.09 21.30
C ALA A 29 -7.21 -21.17 21.40
N CYS A 30 -6.86 -21.80 20.28
CA CYS A 30 -5.75 -22.75 20.21
C CYS A 30 -4.43 -22.11 20.64
N TRP A 31 -4.09 -20.93 20.08
CA TRP A 31 -2.87 -20.22 20.46
C TRP A 31 -2.84 -19.86 21.94
N GLN A 32 -3.94 -19.33 22.49
CA GLN A 32 -4.03 -18.99 23.91
C GLN A 32 -3.80 -20.21 24.83
N SER A 33 -4.19 -21.39 24.39
CA SER A 33 -4.07 -22.62 25.19
C SER A 33 -2.70 -23.29 25.10
N ILE A 34 -2.02 -23.21 23.95
CA ILE A 34 -0.84 -24.04 23.65
C ILE A 34 0.44 -23.21 23.53
N ALA A 35 0.40 -22.04 22.89
CA ALA A 35 1.58 -21.32 22.38
C ALA A 35 1.86 -20.00 23.11
N LYS A 36 1.68 -19.92 24.41
CA LYS A 36 1.84 -18.67 25.20
C LYS A 36 3.23 -18.04 25.16
N HIS A 37 4.23 -18.70 24.60
CA HIS A 37 5.62 -18.25 24.55
C HIS A 37 6.03 -17.69 23.19
N GLU A 38 5.19 -17.89 22.16
CA GLU A 38 5.43 -17.41 20.80
C GLU A 38 4.41 -16.35 20.41
N SER A 39 4.79 -15.43 19.51
CA SER A 39 3.81 -14.49 18.95
C SER A 39 2.76 -15.25 18.15
N TYR A 40 1.54 -14.71 18.11
CA TYR A 40 0.44 -15.31 17.34
C TYR A 40 0.83 -15.50 15.87
N GLU A 41 1.44 -14.49 15.26
CA GLU A 41 1.85 -14.53 13.85
C GLU A 41 2.91 -15.62 13.57
N ASN A 42 3.90 -15.78 14.45
CA ASN A 42 4.93 -16.80 14.30
C ASN A 42 4.39 -18.22 14.50
N SER A 43 3.37 -18.36 15.35
CA SER A 43 2.73 -19.66 15.62
C SER A 43 1.96 -20.19 14.41
N PHE A 44 1.45 -19.30 13.54
CA PHE A 44 0.56 -19.70 12.44
C PHE A 44 1.03 -19.25 11.04
N SER A 45 2.13 -18.49 10.95
CA SER A 45 2.66 -18.02 9.68
C SER A 45 4.15 -18.29 9.52
N LEU A 46 4.47 -19.21 8.63
CA LEU A 46 5.86 -19.42 8.21
C LEU A 46 6.45 -18.18 7.56
N GLN A 47 5.63 -17.35 6.92
CA GLN A 47 6.07 -16.10 6.28
C GLN A 47 6.62 -15.10 7.30
N SER A 48 5.97 -14.91 8.45
CA SER A 48 6.46 -14.05 9.52
C SER A 48 7.83 -14.50 10.03
N LEU A 49 8.02 -15.80 10.25
CA LEU A 49 9.30 -16.36 10.66
C LEU A 49 10.39 -16.13 9.62
N MET A 50 10.07 -16.33 8.34
CA MET A 50 10.99 -16.07 7.23
C MET A 50 11.40 -14.59 7.16
N CYS A 51 10.43 -13.68 7.29
CA CYS A 51 10.69 -12.24 7.30
C CYS A 51 11.59 -11.83 8.47
N THR A 52 11.31 -12.33 9.68
CA THR A 52 12.11 -12.06 10.89
C THR A 52 13.57 -12.54 10.71
N GLN A 53 13.78 -13.61 9.97
CA GLN A 53 15.11 -14.14 9.66
C GLN A 53 15.76 -13.52 8.41
N GLY A 54 15.13 -12.52 7.78
CA GLY A 54 15.61 -11.89 6.56
C GLY A 54 15.72 -12.85 5.36
N LYS A 55 14.85 -13.89 5.32
CA LYS A 55 14.89 -14.91 4.26
C LYS A 55 13.93 -14.53 3.12
N ALA A 56 14.30 -14.94 1.91
CA ALA A 56 13.47 -14.78 0.74
C ALA A 56 12.34 -15.84 0.70
N PRO A 57 11.19 -15.56 0.04
CA PRO A 57 10.06 -16.50 -0.06
C PRO A 57 10.33 -17.65 -1.03
N LYS A 58 11.47 -17.67 -1.71
CA LYS A 58 11.88 -18.68 -2.68
C LYS A 58 13.38 -18.90 -2.64
N GLN A 59 13.82 -20.04 -3.12
CA GLN A 59 15.23 -20.37 -3.27
C GLN A 59 15.81 -19.76 -4.56
N ALA A 60 17.13 -19.61 -4.63
CA ALA A 60 17.81 -19.10 -5.83
C ALA A 60 17.55 -19.94 -7.10
N THR A 61 17.30 -21.24 -6.93
CA THR A 61 16.99 -22.19 -8.01
C THR A 61 15.51 -22.26 -8.37
N THR A 62 14.62 -21.55 -7.63
CA THR A 62 13.21 -21.53 -7.95
C THR A 62 12.99 -20.77 -9.25
N PRO A 63 12.27 -21.33 -10.25
CA PRO A 63 12.00 -20.64 -11.50
C PRO A 63 11.31 -19.29 -11.31
N ASP A 64 11.42 -18.41 -12.31
CA ASP A 64 10.72 -17.13 -12.32
C ASP A 64 9.21 -17.37 -12.19
N TYR A 65 8.56 -16.51 -11.42
CA TYR A 65 7.13 -16.57 -11.09
C TYR A 65 6.66 -17.78 -10.28
N ALA A 66 7.53 -18.78 -10.06
CA ALA A 66 7.26 -19.85 -9.11
C ALA A 66 7.63 -19.41 -7.68
N HIS A 67 7.01 -20.03 -6.69
CA HIS A 67 7.22 -19.68 -5.28
C HIS A 67 7.12 -20.91 -4.38
N VAL A 68 7.77 -20.84 -3.23
CA VAL A 68 7.60 -21.78 -2.12
C VAL A 68 6.57 -21.22 -1.14
N LEU A 69 6.66 -19.90 -0.87
CA LEU A 69 5.68 -19.14 -0.10
C LEU A 69 5.12 -18.01 -0.99
N ASN A 70 3.85 -17.67 -0.83
CA ASN A 70 3.25 -16.53 -1.51
C ASN A 70 4.06 -15.26 -1.22
N TYR A 71 4.25 -14.42 -2.24
CA TYR A 71 5.00 -13.18 -2.11
C TYR A 71 4.46 -12.08 -3.04
N GLY A 72 4.85 -10.85 -2.77
CA GLY A 72 4.65 -9.69 -3.63
C GLY A 72 5.99 -9.08 -4.04
N TYR A 73 5.90 -7.95 -4.70
CA TYR A 73 7.08 -7.18 -5.12
C TYR A 73 7.03 -5.78 -4.53
N HIS A 74 8.21 -5.26 -4.17
CA HIS A 74 8.37 -3.84 -3.96
C HIS A 74 8.81 -3.20 -5.27
N PHE A 75 8.03 -2.22 -5.75
CA PHE A 75 8.33 -1.50 -6.97
C PHE A 75 8.65 -0.03 -6.69
N ASP A 76 9.62 0.51 -7.42
CA ASP A 76 9.65 1.94 -7.65
C ASP A 76 8.48 2.30 -8.56
N ALA A 77 7.46 2.94 -7.99
CA ALA A 77 6.20 3.23 -8.70
C ALA A 77 6.42 4.10 -9.95
N THR A 78 7.36 5.05 -9.89
CA THR A 78 7.67 5.91 -11.04
C THR A 78 8.37 5.13 -12.15
N ALA A 79 9.35 4.30 -11.79
CA ALA A 79 10.04 3.46 -12.77
C ALA A 79 9.09 2.44 -13.41
N LEU A 80 8.22 1.82 -12.61
CA LEU A 80 7.20 0.89 -13.11
C LEU A 80 6.21 1.59 -14.05
N ALA A 81 5.70 2.77 -13.67
CA ALA A 81 4.78 3.54 -14.52
C ALA A 81 5.41 3.91 -15.87
N ASN A 82 6.68 4.31 -15.86
CA ASN A 82 7.40 4.62 -17.10
C ASN A 82 7.61 3.38 -17.97
N LEU A 83 7.94 2.24 -17.36
CA LEU A 83 8.07 0.96 -18.06
C LEU A 83 6.74 0.55 -18.72
N LEU A 84 5.65 0.60 -17.97
CA LEU A 84 4.31 0.25 -18.46
C LEU A 84 3.86 1.22 -19.56
N LYS A 85 4.08 2.53 -19.37
CA LYS A 85 3.78 3.53 -20.42
C LYS A 85 4.51 3.20 -21.71
N LYS A 86 5.83 2.96 -21.63
CA LYS A 86 6.63 2.60 -22.79
C LYS A 86 6.09 1.35 -23.50
N HIS A 87 5.80 0.30 -22.74
CA HIS A 87 5.25 -0.94 -23.27
C HIS A 87 3.89 -0.72 -23.95
N CYS A 88 2.99 0.02 -23.32
CA CYS A 88 1.68 0.35 -23.89
C CYS A 88 1.81 1.08 -25.24
N LEU A 89 2.69 2.05 -25.33
CA LEU A 89 2.87 2.86 -26.55
C LEU A 89 3.58 2.10 -27.65
N GLU A 90 4.71 1.45 -27.34
CA GLU A 90 5.60 0.86 -28.35
C GLU A 90 5.18 -0.57 -28.75
N THR A 91 4.54 -1.33 -27.86
CA THR A 91 4.22 -2.73 -28.11
C THR A 91 2.73 -2.96 -28.32
N LEU A 92 1.88 -2.31 -27.51
CA LEU A 92 0.44 -2.55 -27.55
C LEU A 92 -0.32 -1.56 -28.43
N GLY A 93 0.34 -0.53 -28.97
CA GLY A 93 -0.27 0.46 -29.85
C GLY A 93 -1.30 1.36 -29.16
N VAL A 94 -1.21 1.52 -27.84
CA VAL A 94 -2.10 2.39 -27.07
C VAL A 94 -1.90 3.86 -27.50
N HIS A 95 -2.98 4.55 -27.77
CA HIS A 95 -2.93 5.98 -28.10
C HIS A 95 -2.83 6.82 -26.82
N TYR A 96 -1.80 7.64 -26.71
CA TYR A 96 -1.59 8.49 -25.54
C TYR A 96 -1.90 9.95 -25.86
N VAL A 97 -2.79 10.55 -25.10
CA VAL A 97 -3.12 11.96 -25.18
C VAL A 97 -2.70 12.65 -23.89
N SER A 98 -1.75 13.59 -23.98
CA SER A 98 -1.30 14.40 -22.86
C SER A 98 -2.15 15.67 -22.77
N ALA A 99 -3.24 15.61 -22.00
CA ALA A 99 -4.19 16.71 -21.85
C ALA A 99 -4.99 16.54 -20.57
N HIS A 100 -5.66 17.61 -20.12
CA HIS A 100 -6.63 17.54 -19.04
C HIS A 100 -8.04 17.45 -19.61
N VAL A 101 -8.87 16.59 -19.02
CA VAL A 101 -10.30 16.54 -19.36
C VAL A 101 -10.97 17.78 -18.78
N SER A 102 -11.52 18.61 -19.65
CA SER A 102 -12.22 19.86 -19.29
C SER A 102 -13.73 19.68 -19.20
N LYS A 103 -14.28 18.71 -19.93
CA LYS A 103 -15.73 18.44 -19.95
C LYS A 103 -16.01 17.00 -20.31
N VAL A 104 -17.05 16.43 -19.71
CA VAL A 104 -17.64 15.15 -20.08
C VAL A 104 -18.96 15.42 -20.78
N GLU A 105 -19.18 14.80 -21.93
CA GLU A 105 -20.43 14.92 -22.69
C GLU A 105 -21.15 13.58 -22.76
N GLU A 106 -22.47 13.62 -22.58
CA GLU A 106 -23.32 12.44 -22.58
C GLU A 106 -24.15 12.29 -23.86
N HIS A 107 -24.58 11.06 -24.09
CA HIS A 107 -25.69 10.73 -24.94
C HIS A 107 -27.01 11.01 -24.23
N PRO A 108 -28.16 11.11 -24.96
CA PRO A 108 -29.47 11.30 -24.35
C PRO A 108 -29.89 10.19 -23.34
N ASN A 109 -29.24 9.03 -23.37
CA ASN A 109 -29.45 7.92 -22.48
C ASN A 109 -28.57 7.96 -21.20
N GLY A 110 -27.78 9.03 -21.02
CA GLY A 110 -26.91 9.21 -19.85
C GLY A 110 -25.54 8.51 -19.92
N TYR A 111 -25.24 7.79 -21.00
CA TYR A 111 -23.88 7.25 -21.18
C TYR A 111 -22.92 8.33 -21.69
N ILE A 112 -21.64 8.22 -21.27
CA ILE A 112 -20.61 9.13 -21.78
C ILE A 112 -20.46 8.93 -23.28
N ARG A 113 -20.59 10.03 -24.02
CA ARG A 113 -20.36 10.10 -25.47
C ARG A 113 -18.89 10.34 -25.76
N GLN A 114 -18.30 11.33 -25.09
CA GLN A 114 -16.92 11.74 -25.29
C GLN A 114 -16.40 12.58 -24.13
N LEU A 115 -15.07 12.64 -24.04
CA LEU A 115 -14.33 13.54 -23.16
C LEU A 115 -13.76 14.66 -23.99
N LEU A 116 -13.99 15.91 -23.58
CA LEU A 116 -13.34 17.09 -24.18
C LEU A 116 -12.12 17.46 -23.33
N THR A 117 -11.04 17.77 -23.99
CA THR A 117 -9.78 18.15 -23.35
C THR A 117 -9.54 19.66 -23.42
N ASP A 118 -8.66 20.15 -22.56
CA ASP A 118 -8.25 21.57 -22.51
C ASP A 118 -7.57 22.06 -23.79
N ASN A 119 -6.98 21.15 -24.58
CA ASN A 119 -6.38 21.43 -25.88
C ASN A 119 -7.35 21.30 -27.06
N GLY A 120 -8.66 21.14 -26.80
CA GLY A 120 -9.72 21.12 -27.81
C GLY A 120 -9.93 19.76 -28.51
N GLN A 121 -9.29 18.68 -28.06
CA GLN A 121 -9.54 17.34 -28.60
C GLN A 121 -10.81 16.74 -28.02
N ALA A 122 -11.51 15.94 -28.82
CA ALA A 122 -12.62 15.11 -28.38
C ALA A 122 -12.19 13.64 -28.42
N ILE A 123 -12.32 12.94 -27.29
CA ILE A 123 -11.98 11.53 -27.14
C ILE A 123 -13.27 10.75 -26.94
N SER A 124 -13.67 9.97 -27.92
CA SER A 124 -14.83 9.09 -27.87
C SER A 124 -14.43 7.66 -27.54
N GLY A 125 -15.38 6.88 -27.03
CA GLY A 125 -15.17 5.44 -26.71
C GLY A 125 -16.47 4.78 -26.32
N ASP A 126 -16.46 3.44 -26.35
CA ASP A 126 -17.60 2.61 -25.92
C ASP A 126 -17.54 2.30 -24.42
N LEU A 127 -16.34 2.44 -23.80
CA LEU A 127 -16.10 2.25 -22.37
C LEU A 127 -15.09 3.28 -21.89
N PHE A 128 -15.33 3.84 -20.70
CA PHE A 128 -14.44 4.78 -20.04
C PHE A 128 -14.04 4.24 -18.67
N ILE A 129 -12.74 4.18 -18.39
CA ILE A 129 -12.19 3.73 -17.12
C ILE A 129 -11.61 4.95 -16.40
N ASP A 130 -12.20 5.32 -15.26
CA ASP A 130 -11.78 6.46 -14.45
C ASP A 130 -10.60 6.10 -13.55
N CYS A 131 -9.39 6.44 -13.98
CA CYS A 131 -8.15 6.31 -13.22
C CYS A 131 -7.66 7.64 -12.64
N SER A 132 -8.54 8.64 -12.45
CA SER A 132 -8.18 9.98 -11.95
C SER A 132 -7.89 10.03 -10.43
N GLY A 133 -7.87 8.89 -9.77
CA GLY A 133 -7.55 8.77 -8.34
C GLY A 133 -8.61 9.42 -7.44
N LYS A 134 -8.15 10.18 -6.43
CA LYS A 134 -9.04 10.85 -5.48
C LYS A 134 -9.95 11.90 -6.11
N SER A 135 -9.62 12.41 -7.29
CA SER A 135 -10.48 13.37 -7.98
C SER A 135 -11.78 12.76 -8.48
N GLY A 136 -11.78 11.45 -8.78
CA GLY A 136 -12.98 10.72 -9.24
C GLY A 136 -13.70 11.48 -10.35
N LEU A 137 -12.97 11.88 -11.39
CA LEU A 137 -13.43 12.82 -12.40
C LEU A 137 -14.76 12.40 -13.04
N LEU A 138 -14.91 11.14 -13.39
CA LEU A 138 -16.14 10.64 -13.99
C LEU A 138 -17.14 10.26 -12.92
N ILE A 139 -16.73 9.44 -11.94
CA ILE A 139 -17.66 8.87 -10.98
C ILE A 139 -18.18 9.89 -9.96
N GLN A 140 -17.32 10.78 -9.45
CA GLN A 140 -17.72 11.75 -8.42
C GLN A 140 -18.10 13.11 -9.01
N GLN A 141 -17.22 13.69 -9.84
CA GLN A 141 -17.43 15.05 -10.32
C GLN A 141 -18.50 15.13 -11.40
N HIS A 142 -18.56 14.16 -12.31
CA HIS A 142 -19.54 14.16 -13.38
C HIS A 142 -20.85 13.48 -12.99
N PHE A 143 -20.79 12.22 -12.52
CA PHE A 143 -21.98 11.45 -12.16
C PHE A 143 -22.49 11.71 -10.74
N ASN A 144 -21.79 12.51 -9.93
CA ASN A 144 -22.18 12.86 -8.57
C ASN A 144 -22.46 11.64 -7.66
N VAL A 145 -21.76 10.52 -7.89
CA VAL A 145 -21.89 9.36 -7.00
C VAL A 145 -21.32 9.74 -5.63
N PRO A 146 -22.12 9.61 -4.54
CA PRO A 146 -21.69 10.07 -3.24
C PRO A 146 -20.52 9.27 -2.70
N TRP A 147 -19.62 9.95 -2.00
CA TRP A 147 -18.56 9.32 -1.23
C TRP A 147 -19.14 8.68 0.04
N LEU A 148 -18.85 7.38 0.26
CA LEU A 148 -19.20 6.69 1.50
C LEU A 148 -18.03 6.79 2.49
N SER A 149 -18.21 7.58 3.56
CA SER A 149 -17.22 7.69 4.63
C SER A 149 -17.21 6.44 5.51
N LEU A 150 -16.01 5.93 5.82
CA LEU A 150 -15.78 4.84 6.75
C LEU A 150 -15.12 5.31 8.05
N GLU A 151 -15.07 6.60 8.32
CA GLU A 151 -14.36 7.20 9.47
C GLU A 151 -14.86 6.66 10.83
N THR A 152 -16.13 6.29 10.93
CA THR A 152 -16.69 5.69 12.14
C THR A 152 -16.15 4.30 12.46
N THR A 153 -15.61 3.62 11.45
CA THR A 153 -15.07 2.26 11.58
C THR A 153 -13.54 2.24 11.45
N MET A 154 -12.99 3.11 10.60
CA MET A 154 -11.57 3.23 10.32
C MET A 154 -11.07 4.60 10.79
N LEU A 155 -10.48 4.66 11.98
CA LEU A 155 -10.04 5.91 12.60
C LEU A 155 -8.90 6.59 11.86
N ASN A 156 -8.01 5.82 11.24
CA ASN A 156 -6.87 6.36 10.49
C ASN A 156 -7.33 6.96 9.18
N ASN A 157 -7.28 8.28 9.08
CA ASN A 157 -7.79 9.06 7.95
C ASN A 157 -6.71 9.92 7.25
N ARG A 158 -5.47 9.86 7.72
CA ARG A 158 -4.34 10.62 7.17
C ARG A 158 -3.14 9.72 6.96
N ALA A 159 -2.31 10.09 5.99
CA ALA A 159 -1.01 9.46 5.76
C ALA A 159 0.01 10.50 5.27
N MET A 160 1.25 10.32 5.70
CA MET A 160 2.42 11.03 5.20
C MET A 160 3.43 10.01 4.72
N ALA A 161 4.18 10.35 3.67
CA ALA A 161 5.22 9.48 3.13
C ALA A 161 6.45 10.29 2.73
N VAL A 162 7.61 9.70 2.89
CA VAL A 162 8.91 10.27 2.51
C VAL A 162 9.77 9.21 1.86
N GLN A 163 10.63 9.64 0.94
CA GLN A 163 11.71 8.83 0.41
C GLN A 163 12.95 9.08 1.24
N ALA A 164 13.51 8.04 1.83
CA ALA A 164 14.70 8.12 2.66
C ALA A 164 15.86 7.34 2.03
N PRO A 165 17.10 7.84 2.06
CA PRO A 165 18.26 7.06 1.70
C PRO A 165 18.48 5.96 2.74
N TYR A 166 19.27 4.96 2.40
CA TYR A 166 19.83 4.03 3.38
C TYR A 166 20.91 4.72 4.20
N ALA A 167 21.01 4.36 5.48
CA ALA A 167 22.17 4.76 6.26
C ALA A 167 23.44 4.06 5.72
N PRO A 168 24.62 4.67 5.90
CA PRO A 168 25.88 4.08 5.41
C PRO A 168 26.17 2.65 5.95
N ASP A 169 25.63 2.36 7.13
CA ASP A 169 25.80 1.06 7.80
C ASP A 169 24.69 0.05 7.52
N ASP A 170 23.67 0.43 6.73
CA ASP A 170 22.60 -0.48 6.31
C ASP A 170 23.16 -1.58 5.41
N GLN A 171 23.24 -2.81 5.93
CA GLN A 171 23.87 -3.94 5.24
C GLN A 171 22.90 -4.75 4.39
N ALA A 172 21.61 -4.66 4.63
CA ALA A 172 20.64 -5.50 3.92
C ALA A 172 19.30 -4.80 3.75
N ILE A 173 18.71 -4.95 2.56
CA ILE A 173 17.33 -4.54 2.28
C ILE A 173 16.40 -5.58 2.92
N SER A 174 15.41 -5.11 3.69
CA SER A 174 14.38 -5.99 4.25
C SER A 174 13.61 -6.73 3.14
N SER A 175 13.43 -8.03 3.31
CA SER A 175 12.63 -8.87 2.38
C SER A 175 11.12 -8.68 2.54
N THR A 176 10.68 -7.74 3.36
CA THR A 176 9.28 -7.45 3.63
C THR A 176 9.07 -5.95 3.83
N THR A 177 7.82 -5.49 3.71
CA THR A 177 7.41 -4.22 4.30
C THR A 177 7.45 -4.37 5.82
N VAL A 178 8.23 -3.52 6.49
CA VAL A 178 8.27 -3.48 7.95
C VAL A 178 7.17 -2.53 8.42
N ALA A 179 6.18 -3.07 9.13
CA ALA A 179 5.14 -2.29 9.76
C ALA A 179 5.44 -2.15 11.26
N THR A 180 5.35 -0.92 11.77
CA THR A 180 5.63 -0.63 13.18
C THR A 180 4.46 0.13 13.80
N ALA A 181 3.92 -0.39 14.91
CA ALA A 181 2.85 0.27 15.64
C ALA A 181 3.31 1.59 16.24
N GLN A 182 2.49 2.61 16.16
CA GLN A 182 2.68 3.95 16.75
C GLN A 182 1.51 4.29 17.67
N ARG A 183 1.71 5.24 18.60
CA ARG A 183 0.62 5.71 19.49
C ARG A 183 -0.62 6.19 18.76
N VAL A 184 -0.44 6.70 17.56
CA VAL A 184 -1.49 7.41 16.79
C VAL A 184 -1.82 6.71 15.48
N GLY A 185 -1.26 5.53 15.25
CA GLY A 185 -1.42 4.78 14.00
C GLY A 185 -0.28 3.78 13.80
N TRP A 186 0.34 3.76 12.63
CA TRP A 186 1.45 2.87 12.32
C TRP A 186 2.32 3.41 11.19
N THR A 187 3.59 3.03 11.19
CA THR A 187 4.53 3.34 10.11
C THR A 187 4.78 2.13 9.25
N TRP A 188 5.03 2.38 7.95
CA TRP A 188 5.59 1.38 7.04
C TRP A 188 6.99 1.78 6.62
N ASP A 189 7.82 0.79 6.32
CA ASP A 189 9.14 0.93 5.71
C ASP A 189 9.27 -0.09 4.58
N ILE A 190 9.42 0.40 3.35
CA ILE A 190 9.48 -0.38 2.13
C ILE A 190 10.87 -0.20 1.53
N GLY A 191 11.69 -1.26 1.56
CA GLY A 191 13.01 -1.26 0.96
C GLY A 191 12.96 -1.39 -0.56
N LEU A 192 13.65 -0.48 -1.24
CA LEU A 192 14.01 -0.56 -2.66
C LEU A 192 15.53 -0.62 -2.79
N GLN A 193 16.05 -0.91 -3.99
CA GLN A 193 17.50 -1.07 -4.18
C GLN A 193 18.33 0.17 -3.82
N HIS A 194 17.79 1.36 -3.99
CA HIS A 194 18.53 2.64 -3.86
C HIS A 194 17.98 3.57 -2.79
N ARG A 195 16.84 3.24 -2.18
CA ARG A 195 16.16 4.06 -1.17
C ARG A 195 15.11 3.26 -0.40
N ARG A 196 14.61 3.83 0.66
CA ARG A 196 13.42 3.35 1.37
C ARG A 196 12.23 4.26 1.10
N GLY A 197 11.04 3.69 1.02
CA GLY A 197 9.79 4.43 1.10
C GLY A 197 9.21 4.28 2.50
N VAL A 198 9.27 5.34 3.29
CA VAL A 198 8.80 5.31 4.68
C VAL A 198 7.57 6.19 4.82
N GLY A 199 6.58 5.73 5.58
CA GLY A 199 5.41 6.55 5.83
C GLY A 199 4.71 6.24 7.14
N LEU A 200 3.82 7.16 7.52
CA LEU A 200 3.00 7.09 8.71
C LEU A 200 1.53 7.19 8.31
N VAL A 201 0.72 6.24 8.74
CA VAL A 201 -0.75 6.32 8.74
C VAL A 201 -1.19 6.71 10.15
N TYR A 202 -2.07 7.71 10.27
CA TYR A 202 -2.50 8.19 11.58
C TYR A 202 -3.94 8.72 11.57
N ALA A 203 -4.50 8.82 12.77
CA ALA A 203 -5.80 9.44 13.00
C ALA A 203 -5.62 10.93 13.34
N SER A 204 -6.17 11.82 12.52
CA SER A 204 -6.06 13.26 12.70
C SER A 204 -6.77 13.79 13.96
N GLU A 205 -7.66 13.02 14.53
CA GLU A 205 -8.29 13.31 15.82
C GLU A 205 -7.28 13.28 16.99
N PHE A 206 -6.28 12.40 16.91
CA PHE A 206 -5.30 12.18 17.99
C PHE A 206 -3.90 12.71 17.69
N CYS A 207 -3.65 13.19 16.48
CA CYS A 207 -2.33 13.62 16.04
C CYS A 207 -2.46 14.74 15.00
N ASN A 208 -1.88 15.89 15.28
CA ASN A 208 -1.76 16.94 14.28
C ASN A 208 -0.59 16.67 13.32
N GLU A 209 -0.51 17.48 12.27
CA GLU A 209 0.47 17.30 11.20
C GLU A 209 1.92 17.45 11.69
N ASP A 210 2.21 18.41 12.54
CA ASP A 210 3.56 18.63 13.08
C ASP A 210 4.04 17.43 13.91
N ALA A 211 3.17 16.90 14.78
CA ALA A 211 3.50 15.72 15.57
C ALA A 211 3.65 14.45 14.68
N ALA A 212 2.88 14.36 13.60
CA ALA A 212 3.02 13.28 12.62
C ALA A 212 4.36 13.36 11.88
N ILE A 213 4.80 14.56 11.51
CA ILE A 213 6.12 14.82 10.93
C ILE A 213 7.23 14.38 11.89
N ASP A 214 7.16 14.75 13.17
CA ASP A 214 8.15 14.35 14.16
C ASP A 214 8.27 12.83 14.34
N ILE A 215 7.13 12.12 14.31
CA ILE A 215 7.12 10.65 14.36
C ILE A 215 7.80 10.07 13.12
N LEU A 216 7.46 10.59 11.94
CA LEU A 216 8.02 10.11 10.68
C LEU A 216 9.53 10.36 10.60
N PHE A 217 10.01 11.53 11.00
CA PHE A 217 11.44 11.82 11.02
C PHE A 217 12.23 10.92 11.97
N LYS A 218 11.68 10.57 13.14
CA LYS A 218 12.30 9.60 14.04
C LYS A 218 12.39 8.19 13.46
N GLN A 219 11.52 7.85 12.51
CA GLN A 219 11.53 6.56 11.86
C GLN A 219 12.59 6.47 10.74
N VAL A 220 12.99 7.60 10.16
CA VAL A 220 13.96 7.66 9.05
C VAL A 220 15.38 8.02 9.50
N SER A 221 15.54 8.52 10.73
CA SER A 221 16.84 8.81 11.37
C SER A 221 17.49 7.54 11.88
#